data_bfb310f6cc28296413fae29584cefa73
#
_entry.id   bfb310f6cc28296413fae29584cefa73
#
_cell.length_a   1.000
_cell.length_b   1.000
_cell.length_c   1.000
_cell.angle_alpha   90.00
_cell.angle_beta   90.00
_cell.angle_gamma   90.00
#
_symmetry.space_group_name_H-M   'P 1'
#
loop_
_entity.id
_entity.type
_entity.pdbx_description
1 polymer ?
#
loop_
_entity_poly.entity_id
_entity_poly.type
_entity_poly.pdbx_seq_one_letter_code
_entity_poly.pdbx_strand_id
1 'polypeptide(L)'
;DKRVRVNDEKFLSPDSMLDAIFSEAGNMALGETAYCIFASLADCYAESVRELEELTGSTSDTLNIIGGGGKNTLLTELTAKATGKRVLVGPTEGTAAGNVIMQMAGTGEADGIEGARALIKRSFDITEVRS
;
A
#
# COMPACT_ATOMS: atom_id res chain seq x y z
N ASP A 1 18.49 9.40 7.45
CA ASP A 1 17.07 9.12 7.77
C ASP A 1 16.97 7.91 8.69
N LYS A 2 16.20 8.03 9.77
CA LYS A 2 15.98 6.94 10.72
C LYS A 2 14.97 5.94 10.15
N ARG A 3 15.18 4.65 10.44
CA ARG A 3 14.33 3.54 10.01
C ARG A 3 14.19 2.51 11.12
N VAL A 4 13.10 1.76 11.08
CA VAL A 4 12.85 0.59 11.93
C VAL A 4 12.47 -0.61 11.06
N ARG A 5 12.76 -1.80 11.51
CA ARG A 5 12.35 -3.04 10.83
C ARG A 5 10.91 -3.39 11.23
N VAL A 6 9.94 -2.91 10.46
CA VAL A 6 8.50 -3.01 10.81
C VAL A 6 7.99 -4.44 11.03
N ASN A 7 8.67 -5.44 10.50
CA ASN A 7 8.34 -6.86 10.66
C ASN A 7 9.02 -7.53 11.87
N ASP A 8 9.75 -6.77 12.70
CA ASP A 8 10.39 -7.29 13.92
C ASP A 8 9.30 -7.65 14.97
N GLU A 9 9.48 -8.78 15.64
CA GLU A 9 8.53 -9.31 16.64
C GLU A 9 8.22 -8.31 17.76
N LYS A 10 9.17 -7.42 18.10
CA LYS A 10 8.97 -6.37 19.11
C LYS A 10 7.83 -5.40 18.79
N PHE A 11 7.39 -5.30 17.52
CA PHE A 11 6.29 -4.44 17.09
C PHE A 11 4.93 -5.15 17.05
N LEU A 12 4.87 -6.48 17.27
CA LEU A 12 3.61 -7.22 17.22
C LEU A 12 2.64 -6.86 18.34
N SER A 13 3.13 -6.72 19.58
CA SER A 13 2.30 -6.38 20.73
C SER A 13 3.14 -5.78 21.86
N PRO A 14 3.79 -4.63 21.65
CA PRO A 14 4.59 -3.98 22.70
C PRO A 14 3.71 -3.31 23.74
N ASP A 15 4.18 -3.22 24.99
CA ASP A 15 3.54 -2.42 26.05
C ASP A 15 3.46 -0.93 25.65
N SER A 16 4.49 -0.43 24.95
CA SER A 16 4.54 0.90 24.38
C SER A 16 5.17 0.86 22.98
N MET A 17 4.39 1.18 21.96
CA MET A 17 4.88 1.25 20.58
C MET A 17 5.95 2.34 20.40
N LEU A 18 5.80 3.48 21.07
CA LEU A 18 6.79 4.56 21.00
C LEU A 18 8.13 4.12 21.58
N ASP A 19 8.14 3.44 22.72
CA ASP A 19 9.37 2.96 23.33
C ASP A 19 10.05 1.89 22.46
N ALA A 20 9.25 1.01 21.84
CA ALA A 20 9.77 0.04 20.89
C ALA A 20 10.45 0.71 19.68
N ILE A 21 9.83 1.76 19.11
CA ILE A 21 10.41 2.54 18.02
C ILE A 21 11.67 3.27 18.48
N PHE A 22 11.65 3.93 19.63
CA PHE A 22 12.77 4.69 20.14
C PHE A 22 13.95 3.81 20.55
N SER A 23 13.70 2.57 20.95
CA SER A 23 14.77 1.60 21.25
C SER A 23 15.61 1.25 20.02
N GLU A 24 15.05 1.32 18.81
CA GLU A 24 15.75 1.04 17.57
C GLU A 24 16.26 2.31 16.86
N ALA A 25 15.40 3.31 16.71
CA ALA A 25 15.69 4.51 15.95
C ALA A 25 16.17 5.70 16.79
N GLY A 26 16.13 5.57 18.13
CA GLY A 26 16.42 6.66 19.08
C GLY A 26 15.25 7.64 19.21
N ASN A 27 15.31 8.50 20.23
CA ASN A 27 14.29 9.50 20.48
C ASN A 27 14.16 10.48 19.31
N MET A 28 12.91 10.83 19.00
CA MET A 28 12.53 11.70 17.89
C MET A 28 11.34 12.58 18.28
N ALA A 29 11.22 13.74 17.63
CA ALA A 29 9.99 14.52 17.67
C ALA A 29 8.83 13.78 17.00
N LEU A 30 7.59 14.14 17.31
CA LEU A 30 6.40 13.44 16.81
C LEU A 30 6.36 13.34 15.26
N GLY A 31 6.67 14.45 14.58
CA GLY A 31 6.72 14.47 13.11
C GLY A 31 7.81 13.58 12.53
N GLU A 32 8.98 13.54 13.16
CA GLU A 32 10.09 12.66 12.76
C GLU A 32 9.74 11.19 13.01
N THR A 33 9.04 10.90 14.10
CA THR A 33 8.56 9.54 14.42
C THR A 33 7.57 9.07 13.37
N ALA A 34 6.58 9.91 13.01
CA ALA A 34 5.61 9.60 11.97
C ALA A 34 6.29 9.35 10.61
N TYR A 35 7.22 10.22 10.23
CA TYR A 35 8.00 10.04 9.00
C TYR A 35 8.81 8.74 9.02
N CYS A 36 9.50 8.45 10.13
CA CYS A 36 10.26 7.21 10.31
C CYS A 36 9.38 5.97 10.09
N ILE A 37 8.18 5.96 10.68
CA ILE A 37 7.22 4.85 10.53
C ILE A 37 6.81 4.69 9.06
N PHE A 38 6.34 5.74 8.40
CA PHE A 38 5.87 5.66 7.02
C PHE A 38 6.98 5.31 6.04
N ALA A 39 8.17 5.84 6.25
CA ALA A 39 9.31 5.53 5.42
C ALA A 39 9.76 4.06 5.62
N SER A 40 9.74 3.55 6.85
CA SER A 40 10.04 2.14 7.14
C SER A 40 9.00 1.18 6.54
N LEU A 41 7.72 1.57 6.55
CA LEU A 41 6.65 0.82 5.88
C LEU A 41 6.86 0.79 4.36
N ALA A 42 7.21 1.92 3.76
CA ALA A 42 7.48 2.01 2.32
C ALA A 42 8.68 1.14 1.90
N ASP A 43 9.74 1.12 2.70
CA ASP A 43 10.91 0.25 2.49
C ASP A 43 10.52 -1.23 2.58
N CYS A 44 9.69 -1.61 3.57
CA CYS A 44 9.16 -2.96 3.71
C CYS A 44 8.29 -3.38 2.50
N TYR A 45 7.45 -2.48 1.98
CA TYR A 45 6.67 -2.76 0.77
C TYR A 45 7.57 -2.95 -0.45
N ALA A 46 8.63 -2.16 -0.59
CA ALA A 46 9.59 -2.33 -1.68
C ALA A 46 10.35 -3.67 -1.60
N GLU A 47 10.67 -4.10 -0.40
CA GLU A 47 11.26 -5.42 -0.14
C GLU A 47 10.32 -6.55 -0.55
N SER A 48 9.06 -6.51 -0.06
CA SER A 48 8.05 -7.52 -0.37
C SER A 48 7.73 -7.58 -1.87
N VAL A 49 7.71 -6.45 -2.57
CA VAL A 49 7.53 -6.41 -4.02
C VAL A 49 8.69 -7.09 -4.74
N ARG A 50 9.94 -6.83 -4.34
CA ARG A 50 11.12 -7.49 -4.93
C ARG A 50 11.09 -9.00 -4.71
N GLU A 51 10.80 -9.45 -3.49
CA GLU A 51 10.68 -10.86 -3.17
C GLU A 51 9.60 -11.56 -4.03
N LEU A 52 8.44 -10.91 -4.21
CA LEU A 52 7.37 -11.43 -5.07
C LEU A 52 7.81 -11.51 -6.53
N GLU A 53 8.52 -10.52 -7.04
CA GLU A 53 9.04 -10.52 -8.41
C GLU A 53 10.07 -11.63 -8.62
N GLU A 54 10.96 -11.84 -7.64
CA GLU A 54 11.93 -12.94 -7.66
C GLU A 54 11.24 -14.31 -7.64
N LEU A 55 10.26 -14.51 -6.76
CA LEU A 55 9.52 -15.77 -6.62
C LEU A 55 8.67 -16.10 -7.84
N THR A 56 8.05 -15.10 -8.45
CA THR A 56 7.15 -15.30 -9.60
C THR A 56 7.86 -15.25 -10.95
N GLY A 57 9.07 -14.72 -11.00
CA GLY A 57 9.77 -14.42 -12.25
C GLY A 57 9.09 -13.34 -13.11
N SER A 58 8.14 -12.59 -12.54
CA SER A 58 7.35 -11.58 -13.22
C SER A 58 7.57 -10.22 -12.60
N THR A 59 7.72 -9.19 -13.41
CA THR A 59 7.85 -7.80 -12.96
C THR A 59 6.60 -7.00 -13.33
N SER A 60 6.29 -5.97 -12.55
CA SER A 60 5.21 -5.03 -12.83
C SER A 60 5.69 -3.60 -12.65
N ASP A 61 5.37 -2.73 -13.60
CA ASP A 61 5.67 -1.29 -13.51
C ASP A 61 4.69 -0.52 -12.63
N THR A 62 3.62 -1.19 -12.19
CA THR A 62 2.52 -0.56 -11.46
C THR A 62 2.20 -1.32 -10.19
N LEU A 63 2.03 -0.58 -9.09
CA LEU A 63 1.56 -1.07 -7.81
C LEU A 63 0.19 -0.45 -7.50
N ASN A 64 -0.80 -1.29 -7.16
CA ASN A 64 -2.13 -0.81 -6.80
C ASN A 64 -2.29 -0.82 -5.29
N ILE A 65 -2.61 0.34 -4.71
CA ILE A 65 -2.96 0.50 -3.29
C ILE A 65 -4.47 0.69 -3.19
N ILE A 66 -5.15 -0.29 -2.59
CA ILE A 66 -6.60 -0.26 -2.36
C ILE A 66 -6.91 -0.14 -0.87
N GLY A 67 -8.11 0.36 -0.55
CA GLY A 67 -8.55 0.53 0.83
C GLY A 67 -8.10 1.83 1.48
N GLY A 68 -8.34 1.95 2.80
CA GLY A 68 -8.14 3.18 3.56
C GLY A 68 -6.69 3.69 3.63
N GLY A 69 -5.71 2.80 3.54
CA GLY A 69 -4.28 3.16 3.56
C GLY A 69 -3.87 4.09 2.42
N GLY A 70 -4.56 4.02 1.28
CA GLY A 70 -4.33 4.90 0.14
C GLY A 70 -4.63 6.38 0.40
N LYS A 71 -5.39 6.71 1.45
CA LYS A 71 -5.67 8.11 1.85
C LYS A 71 -4.44 8.83 2.44
N ASN A 72 -3.42 8.08 2.85
CA ASN A 72 -2.18 8.66 3.36
C ASN A 72 -1.23 9.01 2.20
N THR A 73 -1.27 10.27 1.76
CA THR A 73 -0.46 10.76 0.63
C THR A 73 1.03 10.62 0.88
N LEU A 74 1.50 10.88 2.10
CA LEU A 74 2.92 10.72 2.44
C LEU A 74 3.37 9.26 2.28
N LEU A 75 2.59 8.29 2.77
CA LEU A 75 2.92 6.87 2.63
C LEU A 75 2.92 6.44 1.16
N THR A 76 1.94 6.90 0.37
CA THR A 76 1.86 6.55 -1.06
C THR A 76 3.01 7.13 -1.87
N GLU A 77 3.43 8.37 -1.60
CA GLU A 77 4.60 9.00 -2.20
C GLU A 77 5.90 8.28 -1.83
N LEU A 78 6.08 7.97 -0.55
CA LEU A 78 7.24 7.20 -0.08
C LEU A 78 7.26 5.79 -0.70
N THR A 79 6.12 5.15 -0.85
CA THR A 79 6.01 3.84 -1.50
C THR A 79 6.39 3.91 -2.98
N ALA A 80 5.91 4.91 -3.72
CA ALA A 80 6.30 5.13 -5.11
C ALA A 80 7.81 5.33 -5.24
N LYS A 81 8.39 6.15 -4.36
CA LYS A 81 9.83 6.40 -4.32
C LYS A 81 10.65 5.16 -3.97
N ALA A 82 10.23 4.39 -2.97
CA ALA A 82 10.96 3.20 -2.50
C ALA A 82 10.90 2.05 -3.52
N THR A 83 9.76 1.86 -4.17
CA THR A 83 9.56 0.81 -5.18
C THR A 83 10.06 1.19 -6.57
N GLY A 84 10.19 2.48 -6.87
CA GLY A 84 10.44 2.98 -8.23
C GLY A 84 9.30 2.71 -9.22
N LYS A 85 8.11 2.35 -8.71
CA LYS A 85 6.94 1.97 -9.50
C LYS A 85 5.91 3.09 -9.55
N ARG A 86 5.09 3.07 -10.57
CA ARG A 86 3.89 3.87 -10.66
C ARG A 86 2.86 3.34 -9.67
N VAL A 87 2.41 4.16 -8.73
CA VAL A 87 1.42 3.78 -7.71
C VAL A 87 0.05 4.29 -8.11
N LEU A 88 -0.91 3.38 -8.24
CA LEU A 88 -2.32 3.70 -8.42
C LEU A 88 -3.05 3.51 -7.09
N VAL A 89 -3.73 4.56 -6.64
CA VAL A 89 -4.43 4.60 -5.35
C VAL A 89 -5.93 4.61 -5.59
N GLY A 90 -6.63 3.64 -5.02
CA GLY A 90 -8.08 3.47 -5.09
C GLY A 90 -8.52 2.19 -5.79
N PRO A 91 -9.79 1.85 -5.67
CA PRO A 91 -10.82 2.51 -4.85
C PRO A 91 -10.60 2.31 -3.34
N THR A 92 -11.02 3.30 -2.53
CA THR A 92 -10.92 3.21 -1.06
C THR A 92 -11.70 2.03 -0.50
N GLU A 93 -12.91 1.80 -1.03
CA GLU A 93 -13.80 0.69 -0.66
C GLU A 93 -13.66 -0.50 -1.64
N GLY A 94 -12.41 -0.89 -1.94
CA GLY A 94 -12.11 -1.89 -2.96
C GLY A 94 -12.79 -3.23 -2.75
N THR A 95 -12.89 -3.71 -1.51
CA THR A 95 -13.55 -4.98 -1.18
C THR A 95 -15.06 -4.94 -1.46
N ALA A 96 -15.75 -3.89 -1.01
CA ALA A 96 -17.19 -3.73 -1.24
C ALA A 96 -17.48 -3.54 -2.74
N ALA A 97 -16.71 -2.69 -3.41
CA ALA A 97 -16.81 -2.49 -4.85
C ALA A 97 -16.59 -3.78 -5.64
N GLY A 98 -15.56 -4.55 -5.27
CA GLY A 98 -15.25 -5.84 -5.89
C GLY A 98 -16.40 -6.83 -5.75
N ASN A 99 -17.00 -6.95 -4.56
CA ASN A 99 -18.15 -7.83 -4.34
C ASN A 99 -19.35 -7.47 -5.21
N VAL A 100 -19.71 -6.18 -5.28
CA VAL A 100 -20.84 -5.72 -6.10
C VAL A 100 -20.56 -6.00 -7.58
N ILE A 101 -19.39 -5.67 -8.07
CA ILE A 101 -19.03 -5.82 -9.48
C ILE A 101 -18.96 -7.30 -9.90
N MET A 102 -18.50 -8.18 -9.02
CA MET A 102 -18.53 -9.60 -9.28
C MET A 102 -19.96 -10.18 -9.35
N GLN A 103 -20.89 -9.64 -8.56
CA GLN A 103 -22.31 -9.99 -8.69
C GLN A 103 -22.88 -9.49 -10.02
N MET A 104 -22.54 -8.27 -10.44
CA MET A 104 -22.95 -7.74 -11.75
C MET A 104 -22.38 -8.58 -12.93
N ALA A 105 -21.16 -9.08 -12.81
CA ALA A 105 -20.61 -10.00 -13.79
C ALA A 105 -21.37 -11.33 -13.81
N GLY A 106 -21.78 -11.83 -12.64
CA GLY A 106 -22.59 -13.05 -12.51
C GLY A 106 -24.00 -12.94 -13.07
N THR A 107 -24.59 -11.74 -13.03
CA THR A 107 -25.93 -11.44 -13.61
C THR A 107 -25.88 -11.02 -15.08
N GLY A 108 -24.68 -10.91 -15.66
CA GLY A 108 -24.50 -10.49 -17.06
C GLY A 108 -24.54 -8.97 -17.29
N GLU A 109 -24.56 -8.17 -16.23
CA GLU A 109 -24.52 -6.70 -16.31
C GLU A 109 -23.10 -6.15 -16.52
N ALA A 110 -22.08 -6.96 -16.30
CA ALA A 110 -20.69 -6.69 -16.64
C ALA A 110 -20.12 -7.84 -17.49
N ASP A 111 -19.44 -7.50 -18.58
CA ASP A 111 -18.87 -8.51 -19.50
C ASP A 111 -17.57 -9.07 -18.94
N GLY A 112 -17.70 -10.05 -18.05
CA GLY A 112 -16.59 -10.75 -17.41
C GLY A 112 -15.66 -9.84 -16.61
N ILE A 113 -14.41 -10.25 -16.43
CA ILE A 113 -13.40 -9.51 -15.66
C ILE A 113 -13.02 -8.18 -16.32
N GLU A 114 -12.94 -8.14 -17.64
CA GLU A 114 -12.56 -6.91 -18.36
C GLU A 114 -13.66 -5.83 -18.24
N GLY A 115 -14.93 -6.23 -18.38
CA GLY A 115 -16.07 -5.36 -18.14
C GLY A 115 -16.12 -4.85 -16.68
N ALA A 116 -15.84 -5.74 -15.73
CA ALA A 116 -15.74 -5.40 -14.31
C ALA A 116 -14.62 -4.36 -14.04
N ARG A 117 -13.44 -4.53 -14.60
CA ARG A 117 -12.33 -3.58 -14.50
C ARG A 117 -12.66 -2.22 -15.13
N ALA A 118 -13.31 -2.23 -16.30
CA ALA A 118 -13.74 -1.01 -16.96
C ALA A 118 -14.79 -0.25 -16.13
N LEU A 119 -15.68 -0.96 -15.45
CA LEU A 119 -16.69 -0.39 -14.57
C LEU A 119 -16.03 0.28 -13.34
N ILE A 120 -15.06 -0.39 -12.71
CA ILE A 120 -14.29 0.20 -11.59
C ILE A 120 -13.64 1.52 -12.01
N LYS A 121 -12.94 1.52 -13.15
CA LYS A 121 -12.24 2.72 -13.64
C LYS A 121 -13.17 3.90 -13.93
N ARG A 122 -14.44 3.65 -14.26
CA ARG A 122 -15.42 4.70 -14.54
C ARG A 122 -16.17 5.17 -13.29
N SER A 123 -16.28 4.30 -12.28
CA SER A 123 -17.14 4.53 -11.11
C SER A 123 -16.39 5.05 -9.90
N PHE A 124 -15.07 4.91 -9.87
CA PHE A 124 -14.25 5.30 -8.71
C PHE A 124 -13.07 6.17 -9.14
N ASP A 125 -12.76 7.14 -8.29
CA ASP A 125 -11.55 7.94 -8.46
C ASP A 125 -10.31 7.08 -8.17
N ILE A 126 -9.44 7.00 -9.16
CA ILE A 126 -8.13 6.35 -9.04
C ILE A 126 -7.07 7.42 -9.25
N THR A 127 -6.28 7.67 -8.23
CA THR A 127 -5.20 8.66 -8.27
C THR A 127 -3.88 7.97 -8.62
N GLU A 128 -3.11 8.57 -9.53
CA GLU A 128 -1.77 8.11 -9.86
C GLU A 128 -0.72 8.93 -9.11
N VAL A 129 0.22 8.24 -8.46
CA VAL A 129 1.39 8.82 -7.78
C VAL A 129 2.65 8.27 -8.47
N ARG A 130 3.56 9.16 -8.82
CA ARG A 130 4.86 8.84 -9.42
C ARG A 130 5.99 9.27 -8.50
N SER A 131 7.09 8.56 -8.54
CA SER A 131 8.35 8.92 -7.89
C SER A 131 9.00 10.13 -8.55
#